data_1647743e1adad970dcf74b2163d7f19e
#
_entry.id   1647743e1adad970dcf74b2163d7f19e
#
_cell.length_a   1.000
_cell.length_b   1.000
_cell.length_c   1.000
_cell.angle_alpha   90.00
_cell.angle_beta   90.00
_cell.angle_gamma   90.00
#
_symmetry.space_group_name_H-M   'P 1'
#
loop_
_entity.id
_entity.type
_entity.pdbx_description
1 polymer ?
#
loop_
_entity_poly.entity_id
_entity_poly.type
_entity_poly.pdbx_seq_one_letter_code
_entity_poly.pdbx_strand_id
1 'polypeptide(L)'
;MRRRIALPLIFTLLVVWTAHAFQPTPVRVADAQCQKCHKEIFERYLSTPMARASGAAEENLIPGTFLHAPSRVEYSISNARGLPYLSFRSGKHPDIAGEYRLSYFLGSGHLGTTYLYELNHYLFESPVAWYAASHGYDMKPGLAEMTQMPPSLPMQSGCLRCHMSAVARSDPGTINRYSGSPFLHGGITCEACHGDPQRHVSSGGKAPIVNPGHLDPGRRDSVCISCHLEGDVSVERAGRAALDYRPGESISDYLAFYVYSGNNLTARGVSEVEQLGESTCKRMSGDKMSCTSCHDPHFTPAPDQRAKFFRAKCLNCHNQQQFAQSHHPKNPNYTNYHMRHTRTENIPHVT
;
A
#
# COMPACT_ATOMS: atom_id res chain seq x y z
N MET A 1 -12.16 76.60 34.93
CA MET A 1 -11.89 75.17 35.18
C MET A 1 -12.22 74.39 33.94
N ARG A 2 -11.23 73.94 33.18
CA ARG A 2 -11.43 73.13 31.96
C ARG A 2 -11.07 71.67 32.31
N ARG A 3 -12.07 70.75 32.31
CA ARG A 3 -11.87 69.36 32.53
C ARG A 3 -11.34 68.74 31.21
N ARG A 4 -10.16 68.16 31.25
CA ARG A 4 -9.63 67.32 30.18
C ARG A 4 -10.19 65.89 30.31
N ILE A 5 -10.91 65.40 29.28
CA ILE A 5 -11.36 64.05 29.19
C ILE A 5 -10.24 63.26 28.52
N ALA A 6 -9.65 62.28 29.23
CA ALA A 6 -8.69 61.33 28.67
C ALA A 6 -9.45 60.17 28.07
N LEU A 7 -9.27 59.96 26.77
CA LEU A 7 -9.78 58.76 26.05
C LEU A 7 -8.78 57.61 26.30
N PRO A 8 -9.22 56.42 26.70
CA PRO A 8 -8.32 55.26 26.74
C PRO A 8 -8.11 54.73 25.33
N LEU A 9 -6.85 54.63 24.90
CA LEU A 9 -6.45 53.87 23.70
C LEU A 9 -6.58 52.39 24.00
N ILE A 10 -7.57 51.76 23.40
CA ILE A 10 -7.70 50.28 23.38
C ILE A 10 -6.75 49.75 22.30
N PHE A 11 -5.62 49.17 22.73
CA PHE A 11 -4.72 48.41 21.87
C PHE A 11 -5.34 47.03 21.62
N THR A 12 -5.94 46.86 20.46
CA THR A 12 -6.40 45.55 20.00
C THR A 12 -5.19 44.75 19.50
N LEU A 13 -4.69 43.80 20.29
CA LEU A 13 -3.68 42.84 19.89
C LEU A 13 -4.33 41.90 18.85
N LEU A 14 -4.04 42.11 17.59
CA LEU A 14 -4.32 41.16 16.53
C LEU A 14 -3.33 39.98 16.66
N VAL A 15 -3.77 38.88 17.29
CA VAL A 15 -3.05 37.63 17.29
C VAL A 15 -3.26 37.02 15.87
N VAL A 16 -2.29 37.25 15.01
CA VAL A 16 -2.24 36.55 13.69
C VAL A 16 -1.83 35.11 13.97
N TRP A 17 -2.80 34.24 14.02
CA TRP A 17 -2.57 32.80 13.93
C TRP A 17 -2.07 32.49 12.51
N THR A 18 -0.75 32.39 12.35
CA THR A 18 -0.19 31.76 11.13
C THR A 18 -0.50 30.28 11.21
N ALA A 19 -1.60 29.89 10.58
CA ALA A 19 -1.82 28.50 10.25
C ALA A 19 -0.65 28.08 9.34
N HIS A 20 0.30 27.33 9.88
CA HIS A 20 1.27 26.64 9.06
C HIS A 20 0.47 25.64 8.24
N ALA A 21 0.10 26.01 7.02
CA ALA A 21 -0.40 25.10 6.04
C ALA A 21 0.70 24.05 5.83
N PHE A 22 0.43 22.83 6.26
CA PHE A 22 1.24 21.67 5.91
C PHE A 22 1.24 21.60 4.39
N GLN A 23 2.33 22.01 3.76
CA GLN A 23 2.51 21.78 2.33
C GLN A 23 2.84 20.30 2.17
N PRO A 24 2.05 19.52 1.44
CA PRO A 24 2.40 18.15 1.13
C PRO A 24 3.74 18.18 0.41
N THR A 25 4.75 17.55 0.99
CA THR A 25 6.06 17.37 0.36
C THR A 25 5.80 16.63 -0.96
N PRO A 26 6.33 17.11 -2.10
CA PRO A 26 6.12 16.40 -3.36
C PRO A 26 6.68 14.99 -3.23
N VAL A 27 5.81 14.01 -3.35
CA VAL A 27 5.94 12.59 -3.04
C VAL A 27 7.03 11.84 -3.84
N ARG A 28 7.78 12.49 -4.73
CA ARG A 28 8.65 11.82 -5.71
C ARG A 28 10.02 12.47 -5.94
N VAL A 29 10.59 13.09 -4.95
CA VAL A 29 11.91 13.75 -5.13
C VAL A 29 13.03 12.71 -5.35
N ALA A 30 12.97 11.56 -4.68
CA ALA A 30 13.98 10.51 -4.84
C ALA A 30 14.00 9.92 -6.25
N ASP A 31 12.83 9.59 -6.80
CA ASP A 31 12.71 8.97 -8.12
C ASP A 31 13.02 9.92 -9.29
N ALA A 32 12.88 11.23 -9.10
CA ALA A 32 13.19 12.23 -10.14
C ALA A 32 14.65 12.20 -10.61
N GLN A 33 15.57 11.70 -9.79
CA GLN A 33 16.97 11.50 -10.19
C GLN A 33 17.12 10.34 -11.17
N CYS A 34 16.33 9.27 -11.00
CA CYS A 34 16.33 8.10 -11.88
C CYS A 34 15.78 8.45 -13.27
N GLN A 35 14.76 9.32 -13.32
CA GLN A 35 14.11 9.77 -14.57
C GLN A 35 15.11 10.35 -15.58
N LYS A 36 16.15 11.02 -15.11
CA LYS A 36 17.14 11.69 -15.99
C LYS A 36 17.82 10.72 -16.97
N CYS A 37 18.02 9.47 -16.54
CA CYS A 37 18.68 8.44 -17.35
C CYS A 37 17.74 7.29 -17.72
N HIS A 38 16.71 7.00 -16.90
CA HIS A 38 15.80 5.87 -17.07
C HIS A 38 14.36 6.33 -17.38
N LYS A 39 14.21 7.33 -18.26
CA LYS A 39 12.93 8.01 -18.53
C LYS A 39 11.79 7.05 -18.89
N GLU A 40 12.01 6.13 -19.81
CA GLU A 40 10.96 5.19 -20.25
C GLU A 40 10.49 4.26 -19.14
N ILE A 41 11.44 3.72 -18.37
CA ILE A 41 11.13 2.85 -17.22
C ILE A 41 10.38 3.64 -16.17
N PHE A 42 10.83 4.87 -15.87
CA PHE A 42 10.21 5.75 -14.91
C PHE A 42 8.74 6.05 -15.29
N GLU A 43 8.49 6.50 -16.52
CA GLU A 43 7.14 6.86 -16.98
C GLU A 43 6.19 5.65 -16.95
N ARG A 44 6.66 4.47 -17.35
CA ARG A 44 5.88 3.23 -17.28
C ARG A 44 5.58 2.83 -15.83
N TYR A 45 6.58 2.93 -14.95
CA TYR A 45 6.44 2.58 -13.55
C TYR A 45 5.41 3.44 -12.82
N LEU A 46 5.35 4.74 -13.11
CA LEU A 46 4.40 5.67 -12.48
C LEU A 46 2.94 5.29 -12.67
N SER A 47 2.61 4.49 -13.69
CA SER A 47 1.26 4.00 -13.93
C SER A 47 0.92 2.73 -13.14
N THR A 48 1.91 2.11 -12.50
CA THR A 48 1.70 0.84 -11.75
C THR A 48 0.95 1.07 -10.44
N PRO A 49 0.19 0.07 -9.96
CA PRO A 49 -0.42 0.11 -8.64
C PRO A 49 0.59 0.31 -7.50
N MET A 50 1.80 -0.24 -7.61
CA MET A 50 2.86 -0.06 -6.62
C MET A 50 3.30 1.41 -6.49
N ALA A 51 3.55 2.10 -7.61
CA ALA A 51 3.91 3.51 -7.60
C ALA A 51 2.80 4.42 -7.02
N ARG A 52 1.55 3.96 -7.06
CA ARG A 52 0.35 4.67 -6.59
C ARG A 52 -0.23 4.09 -5.30
N ALA A 53 0.54 3.27 -4.58
CA ALA A 53 0.04 2.52 -3.43
C ALA A 53 -0.33 3.42 -2.24
N SER A 54 0.12 4.67 -2.20
CA SER A 54 -0.20 5.65 -1.16
C SER A 54 0.20 7.06 -1.57
N GLY A 55 -0.30 8.04 -0.83
CA GLY A 55 0.01 9.46 -1.01
C GLY A 55 -0.78 10.33 -0.02
N ALA A 56 -0.81 11.63 -0.26
CA ALA A 56 -1.66 12.53 0.49
C ALA A 56 -3.14 12.21 0.22
N ALA A 57 -4.00 12.30 1.23
CA ALA A 57 -5.41 11.89 1.09
C ALA A 57 -6.14 12.66 -0.02
N GLU A 58 -5.75 13.91 -0.27
CA GLU A 58 -6.29 14.78 -1.32
C GLU A 58 -6.03 14.22 -2.74
N GLU A 59 -4.95 13.46 -2.94
CA GLU A 59 -4.55 12.95 -4.27
C GLU A 59 -5.43 11.80 -4.76
N ASN A 60 -6.08 11.09 -3.83
CA ASN A 60 -6.95 9.95 -4.17
C ASN A 60 -8.17 9.88 -3.24
N LEU A 61 -8.87 10.99 -3.07
CA LEU A 61 -10.09 11.02 -2.27
C LEU A 61 -11.26 10.46 -3.07
N ILE A 62 -11.93 9.45 -2.53
CA ILE A 62 -13.14 8.84 -3.06
C ILE A 62 -14.28 9.21 -2.11
N PRO A 63 -15.11 10.22 -2.38
CA PRO A 63 -16.22 10.57 -1.52
C PRO A 63 -17.28 9.47 -1.48
N GLY A 64 -17.90 9.28 -0.32
CA GLY A 64 -18.98 8.29 -0.16
C GLY A 64 -19.44 8.16 1.27
N THR A 65 -20.57 7.46 1.45
CA THR A 65 -21.16 7.17 2.75
C THR A 65 -21.36 5.67 2.91
N PHE A 66 -21.31 5.21 4.15
CA PHE A 66 -21.53 3.82 4.49
C PHE A 66 -22.21 3.69 5.86
N LEU A 67 -23.34 3.00 5.92
CA LEU A 67 -24.02 2.66 7.17
C LEU A 67 -23.65 1.22 7.55
N HIS A 68 -22.92 1.06 8.64
CA HIS A 68 -22.66 -0.25 9.22
C HIS A 68 -23.86 -0.72 10.04
N ALA A 69 -24.66 -1.63 9.48
CA ALA A 69 -25.92 -2.07 10.05
C ALA A 69 -25.80 -2.67 11.46
N PRO A 70 -24.81 -3.55 11.79
CA PRO A 70 -24.67 -4.13 13.14
C PRO A 70 -24.42 -3.09 14.24
N SER A 71 -23.52 -2.13 14.02
CA SER A 71 -23.21 -1.08 15.00
C SER A 71 -24.15 0.13 14.90
N ARG A 72 -24.87 0.30 13.78
CA ARG A 72 -25.63 1.50 13.41
C ARG A 72 -24.78 2.78 13.41
N VAL A 73 -23.52 2.65 13.03
CA VAL A 73 -22.64 3.81 12.79
C VAL A 73 -22.64 4.13 11.31
N GLU A 74 -22.96 5.38 11.01
CA GLU A 74 -22.82 5.94 9.66
C GLU A 74 -21.45 6.60 9.53
N TYR A 75 -20.74 6.26 8.47
CA TYR A 75 -19.46 6.84 8.10
C TYR A 75 -19.61 7.65 6.82
N SER A 76 -18.91 8.78 6.73
CA SER A 76 -18.87 9.60 5.53
C SER A 76 -17.45 10.03 5.23
N ILE A 77 -17.00 9.76 4.02
CA ILE A 77 -15.74 10.30 3.47
C ILE A 77 -16.11 11.45 2.54
N SER A 78 -15.59 12.64 2.81
CA SER A 78 -15.98 13.84 2.09
C SER A 78 -14.83 14.83 1.93
N ASN A 79 -14.96 15.72 0.95
CA ASN A 79 -14.16 16.93 0.87
C ASN A 79 -14.93 18.07 1.54
N ALA A 80 -14.48 18.53 2.68
CA ALA A 80 -15.06 19.67 3.37
C ALA A 80 -14.03 20.78 3.44
N ARG A 81 -14.38 21.98 3.01
CA ARG A 81 -13.48 23.16 3.00
C ARG A 81 -12.17 22.93 2.24
N GLY A 82 -12.18 22.12 1.19
CA GLY A 82 -10.99 21.77 0.39
C GLY A 82 -10.10 20.69 0.99
N LEU A 83 -10.50 20.07 2.08
CA LEU A 83 -9.74 19.05 2.80
C LEU A 83 -10.54 17.75 2.95
N PRO A 84 -9.87 16.57 2.96
CA PRO A 84 -10.51 15.29 3.13
C PRO A 84 -10.84 15.02 4.62
N TYR A 85 -12.05 14.53 4.86
CA TYR A 85 -12.52 14.17 6.21
C TYR A 85 -13.22 12.80 6.22
N LEU A 86 -13.03 12.08 7.33
CA LEU A 86 -13.87 10.99 7.77
C LEU A 86 -14.78 11.52 8.87
N SER A 87 -16.10 11.55 8.65
CA SER A 87 -17.09 11.82 9.67
C SER A 87 -17.80 10.54 10.06
N PHE A 88 -18.22 10.44 11.32
CA PHE A 88 -19.00 9.30 11.81
C PHE A 88 -20.08 9.76 12.79
N ARG A 89 -21.19 9.01 12.82
CA ARG A 89 -22.31 9.23 13.74
C ARG A 89 -22.94 7.91 14.13
N SER A 90 -23.13 7.69 15.44
CA SER A 90 -23.84 6.51 15.93
C SER A 90 -25.36 6.75 15.95
N GLY A 91 -26.12 5.85 15.31
CA GLY A 91 -27.57 5.85 15.41
C GLY A 91 -28.11 5.32 16.74
N LYS A 92 -27.26 4.60 17.53
CA LYS A 92 -27.62 4.11 18.87
C LYS A 92 -27.33 5.14 19.96
N HIS A 93 -26.28 5.91 19.79
CA HIS A 93 -25.73 6.85 20.76
C HIS A 93 -25.47 8.19 20.07
N PRO A 94 -26.44 9.11 20.00
CA PRO A 94 -26.31 10.36 19.24
C PRO A 94 -25.18 11.29 19.71
N ASP A 95 -24.74 11.13 20.96
CA ASP A 95 -23.58 11.78 21.54
C ASP A 95 -22.22 11.27 20.97
N ILE A 96 -22.22 10.09 20.34
CA ILE A 96 -21.06 9.53 19.66
C ILE A 96 -21.09 9.97 18.19
N ALA A 97 -20.48 11.11 17.93
CA ALA A 97 -20.26 11.64 16.60
C ALA A 97 -18.92 12.38 16.57
N GLY A 98 -18.30 12.46 15.42
CA GLY A 98 -17.05 13.17 15.25
C GLY A 98 -16.58 13.22 13.82
N GLU A 99 -15.50 13.94 13.61
CA GLU A 99 -14.82 13.96 12.34
C GLU A 99 -13.29 13.96 12.53
N TYR A 100 -12.58 13.33 11.61
CA TYR A 100 -11.14 13.31 11.54
C TYR A 100 -10.68 13.81 10.18
N ARG A 101 -9.72 14.71 10.15
CA ARG A 101 -9.04 15.08 8.93
C ARG A 101 -8.21 13.89 8.47
N LEU A 102 -8.38 13.50 7.21
CA LEU A 102 -7.60 12.45 6.59
C LEU A 102 -6.29 13.03 6.08
N SER A 103 -5.17 12.40 6.45
CA SER A 103 -3.83 12.85 6.09
C SER A 103 -3.28 12.11 4.87
N TYR A 104 -3.53 10.80 4.80
CA TYR A 104 -2.96 9.95 3.77
C TYR A 104 -3.99 8.94 3.27
N PHE A 105 -3.77 8.44 2.05
CA PHE A 105 -4.46 7.25 1.55
C PHE A 105 -3.50 6.06 1.44
N LEU A 106 -4.04 4.85 1.55
CA LEU A 106 -3.39 3.57 1.26
C LEU A 106 -4.22 2.79 0.25
N GLY A 107 -3.54 2.16 -0.70
CA GLY A 107 -4.15 1.39 -1.78
C GLY A 107 -4.36 2.21 -3.04
N SER A 108 -3.94 1.67 -4.17
CA SER A 108 -4.01 2.31 -5.50
C SER A 108 -5.44 2.42 -6.08
N GLY A 109 -6.45 1.92 -5.37
CA GLY A 109 -7.82 1.80 -5.87
C GLY A 109 -8.06 0.57 -6.77
N HIS A 110 -7.03 -0.21 -7.07
CA HIS A 110 -7.20 -1.42 -7.90
C HIS A 110 -8.02 -2.51 -7.19
N LEU A 111 -7.76 -2.75 -5.92
CA LEU A 111 -8.56 -3.63 -5.04
C LEU A 111 -9.37 -2.80 -4.06
N GLY A 112 -8.76 -1.78 -3.48
CA GLY A 112 -9.39 -0.89 -2.53
C GLY A 112 -8.53 0.31 -2.18
N THR A 113 -9.12 1.22 -1.41
CA THR A 113 -8.45 2.40 -0.84
C THR A 113 -8.97 2.62 0.58
N THR A 114 -8.05 2.82 1.51
CA THR A 114 -8.34 3.26 2.88
C THR A 114 -7.63 4.56 3.19
N TYR A 115 -7.95 5.18 4.32
CA TYR A 115 -7.36 6.46 4.70
C TYR A 115 -6.76 6.41 6.10
N LEU A 116 -5.75 7.24 6.31
CA LEU A 116 -5.11 7.44 7.61
C LEU A 116 -5.40 8.85 8.13
N TYR A 117 -5.54 8.95 9.44
CA TYR A 117 -5.69 10.21 10.14
C TYR A 117 -4.76 10.28 11.36
N GLU A 118 -4.44 11.48 11.77
CA GLU A 118 -3.55 11.73 12.91
C GLU A 118 -4.29 12.37 14.08
N LEU A 119 -4.02 11.87 15.29
CA LEU A 119 -4.45 12.49 16.54
C LEU A 119 -3.24 12.64 17.47
N ASN A 120 -2.82 13.87 17.75
CA ASN A 120 -1.67 14.13 18.64
C ASN A 120 -0.40 13.37 18.24
N HIS A 121 -0.09 13.33 16.95
CA HIS A 121 1.01 12.57 16.35
C HIS A 121 0.85 11.05 16.38
N TYR A 122 -0.28 10.50 16.84
CA TYR A 122 -0.60 9.10 16.70
C TYR A 122 -1.33 8.88 15.38
N LEU A 123 -0.85 7.94 14.59
CA LEU A 123 -1.40 7.60 13.28
C LEU A 123 -2.39 6.43 13.40
N PHE A 124 -3.57 6.63 12.85
CA PHE A 124 -4.65 5.65 12.85
C PHE A 124 -5.19 5.42 11.44
N GLU A 125 -5.78 4.27 11.24
CA GLU A 125 -6.45 3.90 10.02
C GLU A 125 -7.97 4.02 10.17
N SER A 126 -8.63 4.44 9.11
CA SER A 126 -10.09 4.45 8.99
C SER A 126 -10.66 3.03 9.19
N PRO A 127 -11.75 2.86 9.94
CA PRO A 127 -12.41 1.57 10.09
C PRO A 127 -13.14 1.12 8.83
N VAL A 128 -13.33 2.00 7.86
CA VAL A 128 -13.94 1.72 6.56
C VAL A 128 -12.95 1.93 5.42
N ALA A 129 -13.10 1.13 4.37
CA ALA A 129 -12.35 1.25 3.14
C ALA A 129 -13.28 1.20 1.93
N TRP A 130 -12.89 1.83 0.85
CA TRP A 130 -13.55 1.68 -0.44
C TRP A 130 -13.02 0.43 -1.14
N TYR A 131 -13.92 -0.37 -1.71
CA TYR A 131 -13.59 -1.62 -2.41
C TYR A 131 -14.00 -1.54 -3.88
N ALA A 132 -13.06 -1.84 -4.78
CA ALA A 132 -13.29 -1.79 -6.22
C ALA A 132 -14.35 -2.81 -6.69
N ALA A 133 -14.41 -3.99 -6.06
CA ALA A 133 -15.34 -5.05 -6.43
C ALA A 133 -16.81 -4.67 -6.20
N SER A 134 -17.11 -3.93 -5.12
CA SER A 134 -18.45 -3.46 -4.79
C SER A 134 -18.72 -2.02 -5.25
N HIS A 135 -17.69 -1.31 -5.74
CA HIS A 135 -17.76 0.13 -6.01
C HIS A 135 -18.30 0.95 -4.83
N GLY A 136 -17.96 0.56 -3.61
CA GLY A 136 -18.52 1.17 -2.40
C GLY A 136 -17.63 1.00 -1.18
N TYR A 137 -18.04 1.69 -0.10
CA TYR A 137 -17.42 1.54 1.21
C TYR A 137 -17.97 0.33 1.94
N ASP A 138 -17.12 -0.32 2.72
CA ASP A 138 -17.46 -1.37 3.66
C ASP A 138 -16.49 -1.34 4.84
N MET A 139 -16.81 -2.09 5.89
CA MET A 139 -15.92 -2.26 7.04
C MET A 139 -14.62 -2.96 6.62
N LYS A 140 -13.57 -2.63 7.32
CA LYS A 140 -12.30 -3.34 7.17
C LYS A 140 -12.40 -4.80 7.65
N PRO A 141 -11.55 -5.70 7.15
CA PRO A 141 -11.48 -7.09 7.60
C PRO A 141 -11.46 -7.20 9.13
N GLY A 142 -12.26 -8.10 9.67
CA GLY A 142 -12.39 -8.31 11.11
C GLY A 142 -13.31 -7.33 11.86
N LEU A 143 -13.84 -6.31 11.20
CA LEU A 143 -14.73 -5.33 11.82
C LEU A 143 -16.22 -5.49 11.44
N ALA A 144 -16.52 -6.30 10.43
CA ALA A 144 -17.85 -6.43 9.84
C ALA A 144 -18.94 -6.89 10.84
N GLU A 145 -18.58 -7.73 11.80
CA GLU A 145 -19.53 -8.29 12.80
C GLU A 145 -19.59 -7.47 14.11
N MET A 146 -18.89 -6.34 14.20
CA MET A 146 -18.89 -5.55 15.42
C MET A 146 -20.23 -4.85 15.64
N THR A 147 -20.84 -5.09 16.79
CA THR A 147 -22.14 -4.47 17.16
C THR A 147 -22.02 -3.10 17.84
N GLN A 148 -20.79 -2.68 18.11
CA GLN A 148 -20.46 -1.36 18.65
C GLN A 148 -19.53 -0.63 17.67
N MET A 149 -19.31 0.66 17.90
CA MET A 149 -18.34 1.42 17.13
C MET A 149 -16.93 0.77 17.31
N PRO A 150 -16.23 0.43 16.21
CA PRO A 150 -14.91 -0.16 16.33
C PRO A 150 -13.91 0.80 16.95
N PRO A 151 -12.90 0.30 17.66
CA PRO A 151 -11.82 1.13 18.17
C PRO A 151 -11.02 1.75 17.01
N SER A 152 -10.28 2.81 17.31
CA SER A 152 -9.28 3.34 16.39
C SER A 152 -8.21 2.28 16.09
N LEU A 153 -7.87 2.10 14.82
CA LEU A 153 -6.91 1.11 14.36
C LEU A 153 -5.51 1.73 14.29
N PRO A 154 -4.57 1.42 15.21
CA PRO A 154 -3.25 2.01 15.20
C PRO A 154 -2.45 1.58 13.98
N MET A 155 -1.86 2.54 13.25
CA MET A 155 -1.06 2.29 12.06
C MET A 155 0.42 2.22 12.43
N GLN A 156 0.95 1.01 12.40
CA GLN A 156 2.35 0.73 12.75
C GLN A 156 3.28 0.84 11.54
N SER A 157 4.56 1.08 11.79
CA SER A 157 5.59 1.13 10.75
C SER A 157 5.65 -0.15 9.90
N GLY A 158 5.40 -1.31 10.53
CA GLY A 158 5.33 -2.60 9.83
C GLY A 158 4.22 -2.67 8.78
N CYS A 159 3.07 -2.01 9.03
CA CYS A 159 1.98 -1.92 8.07
C CYS A 159 2.32 -0.96 6.92
N LEU A 160 2.95 0.18 7.25
CA LEU A 160 3.29 1.21 6.27
C LEU A 160 4.32 0.74 5.22
N ARG A 161 5.29 -0.10 5.61
CA ARG A 161 6.41 -0.52 4.74
C ARG A 161 6.00 -1.17 3.41
N CYS A 162 4.81 -1.76 3.34
CA CYS A 162 4.31 -2.40 2.12
C CYS A 162 3.63 -1.43 1.15
N HIS A 163 3.29 -0.23 1.61
CA HIS A 163 2.58 0.76 0.81
C HIS A 163 3.34 2.07 0.61
N MET A 164 4.37 2.32 1.41
CA MET A 164 5.13 3.56 1.42
C MET A 164 6.63 3.29 1.44
N SER A 165 7.40 4.24 0.98
CA SER A 165 8.86 4.16 0.97
C SER A 165 9.50 5.07 2.00
N ALA A 166 10.67 4.67 2.51
CA ALA A 166 11.40 5.38 3.55
C ALA A 166 10.56 5.61 4.81
N VAL A 167 9.92 4.54 5.30
CA VAL A 167 9.07 4.56 6.50
C VAL A 167 9.92 4.80 7.75
N ALA A 168 9.46 5.74 8.59
CA ALA A 168 10.06 6.03 9.87
C ALA A 168 9.67 4.98 10.93
N ARG A 169 10.54 4.78 11.91
CA ARG A 169 10.16 4.05 13.13
C ARG A 169 9.24 4.92 13.96
N SER A 170 8.30 4.29 14.65
CA SER A 170 7.52 4.98 15.68
C SER A 170 8.42 5.48 16.82
N ASP A 171 7.98 6.51 17.53
CA ASP A 171 8.69 7.05 18.69
C ASP A 171 8.92 5.97 19.75
N PRO A 172 10.03 5.98 20.47
CA PRO A 172 10.36 4.99 21.51
C PRO A 172 9.22 4.82 22.52
N GLY A 173 8.91 3.56 22.82
CA GLY A 173 7.83 3.22 23.76
C GLY A 173 6.41 3.33 23.19
N THR A 174 6.27 3.59 21.89
CA THR A 174 4.97 3.64 21.20
C THR A 174 4.96 2.76 19.97
N ILE A 175 3.77 2.41 19.46
CA ILE A 175 3.62 1.57 18.26
C ILE A 175 3.21 2.37 17.02
N ASN A 176 2.61 3.56 17.19
CA ASN A 176 2.03 4.34 16.10
C ASN A 176 2.14 5.86 16.30
N ARG A 177 3.02 6.32 17.21
CA ARG A 177 3.32 7.74 17.36
C ARG A 177 4.54 8.12 16.53
N TYR A 178 4.43 9.23 15.80
CA TYR A 178 5.49 9.76 14.94
C TYR A 178 5.65 11.26 15.22
N SER A 179 6.77 11.65 15.83
CA SER A 179 7.08 13.07 16.08
C SER A 179 7.41 13.85 14.78
N GLY A 180 7.74 13.13 13.71
CA GLY A 180 7.94 13.66 12.36
C GLY A 180 7.03 12.97 11.36
N SER A 181 7.34 13.10 10.06
CA SER A 181 6.60 12.39 9.03
C SER A 181 6.76 10.87 9.21
N PRO A 182 5.67 10.08 9.17
CA PRO A 182 5.74 8.62 9.29
C PRO A 182 6.43 7.94 8.09
N PHE A 183 6.60 8.64 6.97
CA PHE A 183 7.32 8.20 5.77
C PHE A 183 7.79 9.40 4.95
N LEU A 184 8.76 9.20 4.08
CA LEU A 184 9.28 10.27 3.22
C LEU A 184 8.58 10.30 1.84
N HIS A 185 8.18 9.11 1.32
CA HIS A 185 7.63 9.00 -0.03
C HIS A 185 6.39 8.12 -0.03
N GLY A 186 5.31 8.63 -0.63
CA GLY A 186 4.11 7.85 -0.94
C GLY A 186 4.37 6.92 -2.13
N GLY A 187 3.66 5.79 -2.15
CA GLY A 187 3.90 4.71 -3.11
C GLY A 187 5.23 4.01 -2.88
N ILE A 188 5.49 3.00 -3.69
CA ILE A 188 6.75 2.26 -3.67
C ILE A 188 7.69 2.92 -4.68
N THR A 189 8.83 3.42 -4.19
CA THR A 189 9.83 4.11 -5.00
C THR A 189 10.84 3.13 -5.60
N CYS A 190 11.66 3.60 -6.54
CA CYS A 190 12.72 2.79 -7.15
C CYS A 190 13.67 2.19 -6.11
N GLU A 191 13.97 2.94 -5.05
CA GLU A 191 14.86 2.54 -3.96
C GLU A 191 14.35 1.32 -3.17
N ALA A 192 13.03 1.14 -3.10
CA ALA A 192 12.43 0.00 -2.40
C ALA A 192 12.82 -1.36 -3.02
N CYS A 193 13.20 -1.37 -4.30
CA CYS A 193 13.64 -2.56 -5.03
C CYS A 193 15.12 -2.52 -5.40
N HIS A 194 15.67 -1.32 -5.65
CA HIS A 194 17.03 -1.14 -6.13
C HIS A 194 18.03 -0.68 -5.06
N GLY A 195 17.56 -0.39 -3.83
CA GLY A 195 18.41 0.11 -2.75
C GLY A 195 18.86 1.55 -2.93
N ASP A 196 19.87 1.96 -2.16
CA ASP A 196 20.38 3.33 -2.16
C ASP A 196 21.02 3.71 -3.51
N PRO A 197 20.48 4.72 -4.22
CA PRO A 197 20.98 5.13 -5.53
C PRO A 197 22.15 6.11 -5.47
N GLN A 198 22.54 6.61 -4.29
CA GLN A 198 23.40 7.77 -4.17
C GLN A 198 24.75 7.60 -4.90
N ARG A 199 25.43 6.45 -4.72
CA ARG A 199 26.69 6.17 -5.40
C ARG A 199 26.53 5.99 -6.91
N HIS A 200 25.43 5.34 -7.32
CA HIS A 200 25.11 5.16 -8.73
C HIS A 200 24.88 6.52 -9.43
N VAL A 201 24.06 7.36 -8.85
CA VAL A 201 23.74 8.68 -9.40
C VAL A 201 24.96 9.59 -9.41
N SER A 202 25.70 9.69 -8.30
CA SER A 202 26.89 10.57 -8.18
C SER A 202 28.03 10.18 -9.13
N SER A 203 28.12 8.91 -9.50
CA SER A 203 29.09 8.40 -10.47
C SER A 203 28.65 8.52 -11.95
N GLY A 204 27.47 9.09 -12.21
CA GLY A 204 26.89 9.11 -13.56
C GLY A 204 26.56 7.71 -14.10
N GLY A 205 26.08 6.82 -13.24
CA GLY A 205 25.68 5.45 -13.59
C GLY A 205 26.81 4.42 -13.59
N LYS A 206 28.06 4.81 -13.28
CA LYS A 206 29.22 3.88 -13.33
C LYS A 206 29.29 2.95 -12.13
N ALA A 207 28.93 3.42 -10.94
CA ALA A 207 28.85 2.56 -9.76
C ALA A 207 27.62 1.63 -9.87
N PRO A 208 27.75 0.34 -9.46
CA PRO A 208 26.61 -0.57 -9.51
C PRO A 208 25.52 -0.17 -8.51
N ILE A 209 24.29 -0.47 -8.87
CA ILE A 209 23.11 -0.45 -7.99
C ILE A 209 22.52 -1.86 -7.98
N VAL A 210 21.76 -2.20 -6.94
CA VAL A 210 21.09 -3.50 -6.88
C VAL A 210 20.15 -3.66 -8.07
N ASN A 211 20.34 -4.74 -8.81
CA ASN A 211 19.39 -5.17 -9.84
C ASN A 211 18.84 -6.54 -9.43
N PRO A 212 17.57 -6.63 -9.00
CA PRO A 212 16.99 -7.90 -8.55
C PRO A 212 17.12 -9.02 -9.58
N GLY A 213 17.10 -8.70 -10.88
CA GLY A 213 17.26 -9.68 -11.95
C GLY A 213 18.64 -10.35 -12.00
N HIS A 214 19.65 -9.78 -11.35
CA HIS A 214 21.03 -10.31 -11.30
C HIS A 214 21.36 -10.99 -9.96
N LEU A 215 20.42 -10.99 -9.00
CA LEU A 215 20.61 -11.65 -7.71
C LEU A 215 20.35 -13.16 -7.82
N ASP A 216 20.88 -13.91 -6.85
CA ASP A 216 20.47 -15.30 -6.66
C ASP A 216 18.96 -15.40 -6.37
N PRO A 217 18.35 -16.57 -6.60
CA PRO A 217 16.87 -16.72 -6.48
C PRO A 217 16.31 -16.27 -5.14
N GLY A 218 16.96 -16.59 -4.03
CA GLY A 218 16.47 -16.25 -2.69
C GLY A 218 16.46 -14.75 -2.43
N ARG A 219 17.54 -14.05 -2.78
CA ARG A 219 17.63 -12.59 -2.62
C ARG A 219 16.76 -11.83 -3.63
N ARG A 220 16.70 -12.33 -4.87
CA ARG A 220 15.80 -11.78 -5.88
C ARG A 220 14.35 -11.79 -5.43
N ASP A 221 13.86 -12.95 -5.02
CA ASP A 221 12.48 -13.13 -4.60
C ASP A 221 12.19 -12.41 -3.28
N SER A 222 13.20 -12.25 -2.39
CA SER A 222 13.09 -11.49 -1.13
C SER A 222 12.62 -10.05 -1.35
N VAL A 223 12.95 -9.42 -2.48
CA VAL A 223 12.48 -8.06 -2.80
C VAL A 223 10.96 -8.02 -2.92
N CYS A 224 10.35 -9.02 -3.55
CA CYS A 224 8.89 -9.11 -3.67
C CYS A 224 8.25 -9.62 -2.36
N ILE A 225 8.85 -10.66 -1.77
CA ILE A 225 8.38 -11.32 -0.54
C ILE A 225 8.28 -10.30 0.61
N SER A 226 9.18 -9.33 0.67
CA SER A 226 9.19 -8.31 1.73
C SER A 226 7.84 -7.58 1.90
N CYS A 227 7.03 -7.49 0.83
CA CYS A 227 5.72 -6.84 0.85
C CYS A 227 4.57 -7.78 0.43
N HIS A 228 4.84 -8.80 -0.41
CA HIS A 228 3.81 -9.72 -0.95
C HIS A 228 3.69 -11.04 -0.19
N LEU A 229 4.29 -11.15 0.98
CA LEU A 229 4.09 -12.23 1.94
C LEU A 229 3.79 -11.65 3.33
N GLU A 230 2.57 -11.83 3.79
CA GLU A 230 2.16 -11.45 5.14
C GLU A 230 2.22 -12.65 6.09
N GLY A 231 1.77 -13.82 5.62
CA GLY A 231 1.55 -14.99 6.45
C GLY A 231 0.38 -14.77 7.44
N ASP A 232 0.11 -15.74 8.29
CA ASP A 232 -0.81 -15.58 9.42
C ASP A 232 -0.13 -14.81 10.56
N VAL A 233 1.18 -15.02 10.70
CA VAL A 233 2.03 -14.31 11.66
C VAL A 233 3.40 -14.06 11.01
N SER A 234 3.90 -12.84 11.12
CA SER A 234 5.29 -12.50 10.84
C SER A 234 6.00 -12.10 12.13
N VAL A 235 7.20 -12.65 12.35
CA VAL A 235 7.99 -12.40 13.56
C VAL A 235 9.37 -11.88 13.16
N GLU A 236 9.77 -10.77 13.74
CA GLU A 236 11.11 -10.23 13.55
C GLU A 236 12.16 -11.18 14.18
N ARG A 237 13.26 -11.37 13.49
CA ARG A 237 14.39 -12.16 14.00
C ARG A 237 15.06 -11.43 15.15
N ALA A 238 15.64 -12.15 16.10
CA ALA A 238 16.33 -11.57 17.25
C ALA A 238 17.39 -10.55 16.80
N GLY A 239 17.28 -9.33 17.33
CA GLY A 239 18.17 -8.22 16.99
C GLY A 239 18.02 -7.64 15.57
N ARG A 240 16.96 -7.98 14.87
CA ARG A 240 16.61 -7.45 13.54
C ARG A 240 15.25 -6.77 13.59
N ALA A 241 15.03 -5.84 12.67
CA ALA A 241 13.70 -5.29 12.44
C ALA A 241 13.38 -5.33 10.94
N ALA A 242 12.11 -5.49 10.62
CA ALA A 242 11.63 -5.55 9.23
C ALA A 242 12.03 -4.30 8.42
N LEU A 243 12.04 -3.13 9.07
CA LEU A 243 12.45 -1.86 8.46
C LEU A 243 13.95 -1.76 8.16
N ASP A 244 14.78 -2.69 8.67
CA ASP A 244 16.21 -2.71 8.37
C ASP A 244 16.55 -3.51 7.11
N TYR A 245 15.60 -4.30 6.59
CA TYR A 245 15.79 -5.03 5.34
C TYR A 245 16.17 -4.07 4.20
N ARG A 246 17.15 -4.50 3.41
CA ARG A 246 17.57 -3.77 2.20
C ARG A 246 17.55 -4.70 0.99
N PRO A 247 17.14 -4.21 -0.19
CA PRO A 247 17.23 -4.98 -1.43
C PRO A 247 18.63 -5.55 -1.65
N GLY A 248 18.69 -6.83 -2.03
CA GLY A 248 19.94 -7.57 -2.18
C GLY A 248 20.30 -8.44 -0.97
N GLU A 249 19.57 -8.31 0.13
CA GLU A 249 19.67 -9.20 1.29
C GLU A 249 18.56 -10.26 1.26
N SER A 250 18.64 -11.24 2.17
CA SER A 250 17.56 -12.21 2.34
C SER A 250 16.57 -11.72 3.37
N ILE A 251 15.27 -11.64 3.02
CA ILE A 251 14.22 -11.22 3.94
C ILE A 251 14.11 -12.19 5.14
N SER A 252 14.48 -13.46 4.98
CA SER A 252 14.47 -14.46 6.05
C SER A 252 15.47 -14.17 7.17
N ASP A 253 16.45 -13.29 6.94
CA ASP A 253 17.39 -12.83 7.97
C ASP A 253 16.75 -11.78 8.89
N TYR A 254 15.61 -11.23 8.52
CA TYR A 254 14.87 -10.18 9.22
C TYR A 254 13.54 -10.67 9.77
N LEU A 255 12.79 -11.46 8.97
CA LEU A 255 11.46 -11.93 9.28
C LEU A 255 11.34 -13.45 9.14
N ALA A 256 10.63 -14.06 10.07
CA ALA A 256 10.08 -15.40 9.93
C ALA A 256 8.57 -15.27 9.63
N PHE A 257 8.11 -15.92 8.59
CA PHE A 257 6.70 -15.98 8.24
C PHE A 257 6.15 -17.35 8.63
N TYR A 258 5.00 -17.36 9.28
CA TYR A 258 4.28 -18.55 9.65
C TYR A 258 2.93 -18.56 8.95
N VAL A 259 2.61 -19.70 8.37
CA VAL A 259 1.37 -19.94 7.63
C VAL A 259 0.65 -21.08 8.30
N TYR A 260 -0.64 -20.93 8.56
CA TYR A 260 -1.46 -21.97 9.16
C TYR A 260 -1.53 -23.20 8.26
N SER A 261 -1.28 -24.39 8.81
CA SER A 261 -1.20 -25.64 8.07
C SER A 261 -2.56 -26.26 7.70
N GLY A 262 -3.67 -25.52 7.85
CA GLY A 262 -5.02 -25.96 7.49
C GLY A 262 -5.35 -25.77 6.03
N ASN A 263 -6.46 -26.34 5.58
CA ASN A 263 -6.90 -26.32 4.17
C ASN A 263 -7.42 -24.94 3.66
N ASN A 264 -7.36 -23.88 4.45
CA ASN A 264 -7.91 -22.56 4.13
C ASN A 264 -6.79 -21.53 3.87
N LEU A 265 -6.06 -21.70 2.75
CA LEU A 265 -5.13 -20.67 2.24
C LEU A 265 -5.85 -19.45 1.65
N THR A 266 -7.18 -19.49 1.60
CA THR A 266 -8.00 -18.57 0.81
C THR A 266 -8.42 -17.29 1.53
N ALA A 267 -8.14 -17.16 2.83
CA ALA A 267 -8.74 -16.09 3.64
C ALA A 267 -7.92 -14.80 3.73
N ARG A 268 -6.70 -14.77 3.20
CA ARG A 268 -5.80 -13.61 3.37
C ARG A 268 -5.75 -12.71 2.14
N GLY A 269 -5.72 -11.39 2.39
CA GLY A 269 -5.60 -10.39 1.35
C GLY A 269 -4.24 -10.37 0.64
N VAL A 270 -3.18 -10.83 1.32
CA VAL A 270 -1.80 -10.91 0.80
C VAL A 270 -1.31 -12.34 0.91
N SER A 271 -1.38 -13.10 -0.17
CA SER A 271 -1.02 -14.53 -0.23
C SER A 271 -0.40 -14.95 -1.57
N GLU A 272 0.10 -13.99 -2.35
CA GLU A 272 0.62 -14.23 -3.70
C GLU A 272 1.81 -15.20 -3.69
N VAL A 273 2.64 -15.14 -2.65
CA VAL A 273 3.84 -15.99 -2.52
C VAL A 273 3.45 -17.43 -2.22
N GLU A 274 2.51 -17.63 -1.30
CA GLU A 274 2.00 -18.96 -0.94
C GLU A 274 1.29 -19.58 -2.13
N GLN A 275 0.44 -18.83 -2.82
CA GLN A 275 -0.28 -19.30 -4.00
C GLN A 275 0.68 -19.65 -5.16
N LEU A 276 1.72 -18.84 -5.37
CA LEU A 276 2.78 -19.17 -6.33
C LEU A 276 3.48 -20.47 -5.93
N GLY A 277 3.83 -20.63 -4.64
CA GLY A 277 4.48 -21.83 -4.12
C GLY A 277 3.66 -23.11 -4.34
N GLU A 278 2.35 -23.02 -4.28
CA GLU A 278 1.43 -24.14 -4.53
C GLU A 278 1.18 -24.41 -6.01
N SER A 279 1.51 -23.47 -6.88
CA SER A 279 1.31 -23.66 -8.33
C SER A 279 2.18 -24.79 -8.86
N THR A 280 1.63 -25.59 -9.77
CA THR A 280 2.38 -26.64 -10.46
C THR A 280 3.59 -26.06 -11.20
N CYS A 281 3.44 -24.87 -11.77
CA CYS A 281 4.53 -24.17 -12.46
C CYS A 281 5.73 -23.97 -11.54
N LYS A 282 5.53 -23.39 -10.35
CA LYS A 282 6.63 -23.13 -9.38
C LYS A 282 7.21 -24.44 -8.85
N ARG A 283 6.38 -25.42 -8.47
CA ARG A 283 6.86 -26.72 -7.96
C ARG A 283 7.72 -27.47 -8.97
N MET A 284 7.37 -27.43 -10.27
CA MET A 284 8.14 -28.10 -11.33
C MET A 284 9.35 -27.31 -11.81
N SER A 285 9.34 -25.98 -11.71
CA SER A 285 10.42 -25.12 -12.18
C SER A 285 11.43 -24.76 -11.08
N GLY A 286 11.05 -24.88 -9.80
CA GLY A 286 11.90 -24.52 -8.67
C GLY A 286 12.39 -23.07 -8.78
N ASP A 287 13.68 -22.88 -8.58
CA ASP A 287 14.33 -21.56 -8.57
C ASP A 287 14.44 -20.91 -9.97
N LYS A 288 14.16 -21.65 -11.03
CA LYS A 288 14.10 -21.09 -12.39
C LYS A 288 12.88 -20.15 -12.57
N MET A 289 11.82 -20.36 -11.80
CA MET A 289 10.63 -19.48 -11.80
C MET A 289 10.68 -18.49 -10.65
N SER A 290 10.41 -17.23 -10.97
CA SER A 290 10.27 -16.12 -10.03
C SER A 290 9.01 -15.34 -10.32
N CYS A 291 8.71 -14.36 -9.47
CA CYS A 291 7.62 -13.40 -9.70
C CYS A 291 7.77 -12.70 -11.06
N THR A 292 8.99 -12.35 -11.44
CA THR A 292 9.29 -11.67 -12.72
C THR A 292 9.19 -12.57 -13.95
N SER A 293 9.05 -13.88 -13.78
CA SER A 293 8.73 -14.77 -14.91
C SER A 293 7.37 -14.45 -15.52
N CYS A 294 6.43 -13.97 -14.71
CA CYS A 294 5.07 -13.61 -15.14
C CYS A 294 4.82 -12.09 -15.09
N HIS A 295 5.38 -11.38 -14.10
CA HIS A 295 5.15 -9.97 -13.89
C HIS A 295 6.33 -9.11 -14.38
N ASP A 296 6.03 -7.94 -14.94
CA ASP A 296 7.02 -6.88 -15.16
C ASP A 296 6.85 -5.87 -13.99
N PRO A 297 7.85 -5.73 -13.10
CA PRO A 297 7.73 -4.84 -11.95
C PRO A 297 7.63 -3.36 -12.33
N HIS A 298 7.99 -3.00 -13.55
CA HIS A 298 7.94 -1.64 -14.06
C HIS A 298 6.72 -1.36 -14.96
N PHE A 299 5.81 -2.34 -15.10
CA PHE A 299 4.68 -2.18 -16.01
C PHE A 299 3.48 -3.04 -15.59
N THR A 300 2.30 -2.45 -15.68
CA THR A 300 1.03 -3.17 -15.52
C THR A 300 0.26 -3.08 -16.84
N PRO A 301 -0.08 -4.22 -17.47
CA PRO A 301 -0.85 -4.19 -18.72
C PRO A 301 -2.26 -3.64 -18.47
N ALA A 302 -2.78 -2.89 -19.44
CA ALA A 302 -4.16 -2.44 -19.42
C ALA A 302 -5.13 -3.65 -19.40
N PRO A 303 -6.35 -3.51 -18.86
CA PRO A 303 -7.28 -4.63 -18.70
C PRO A 303 -7.53 -5.45 -19.97
N ASP A 304 -7.68 -4.77 -21.10
CA ASP A 304 -7.89 -5.37 -22.43
C ASP A 304 -6.64 -6.08 -22.98
N GLN A 305 -5.45 -5.77 -22.49
CA GLN A 305 -4.18 -6.35 -22.91
C GLN A 305 -3.69 -7.47 -21.99
N ARG A 306 -4.27 -7.63 -20.80
CA ARG A 306 -3.82 -8.59 -19.77
C ARG A 306 -3.74 -10.02 -20.31
N ALA A 307 -4.79 -10.49 -20.96
CA ALA A 307 -4.83 -11.86 -21.50
C ALA A 307 -3.68 -12.13 -22.47
N LYS A 308 -3.42 -11.19 -23.39
CA LYS A 308 -2.33 -11.29 -24.38
C LYS A 308 -0.96 -11.23 -23.69
N PHE A 309 -0.80 -10.33 -22.74
CA PHE A 309 0.46 -10.14 -22.00
C PHE A 309 0.83 -11.42 -21.23
N PHE A 310 -0.06 -11.96 -20.39
CA PHE A 310 0.23 -13.13 -19.58
C PHE A 310 0.34 -14.40 -20.44
N ARG A 311 -0.44 -14.51 -21.52
CA ARG A 311 -0.25 -15.60 -22.49
C ARG A 311 1.17 -15.64 -23.04
N ALA A 312 1.74 -14.49 -23.41
CA ALA A 312 3.11 -14.41 -23.88
C ALA A 312 4.11 -14.89 -22.82
N LYS A 313 3.88 -14.58 -21.54
CA LYS A 313 4.70 -15.08 -20.42
C LYS A 313 4.62 -16.61 -20.28
N CYS A 314 3.43 -17.21 -20.43
CA CYS A 314 3.27 -18.66 -20.41
C CYS A 314 4.04 -19.34 -21.58
N LEU A 315 4.03 -18.72 -22.75
CA LEU A 315 4.70 -19.25 -23.95
C LEU A 315 6.23 -19.19 -23.88
N ASN A 316 6.81 -18.49 -22.92
CA ASN A 316 8.26 -18.56 -22.68
C ASN A 316 8.73 -19.94 -22.18
N CYS A 317 7.84 -20.72 -21.56
CA CYS A 317 8.13 -22.07 -21.06
C CYS A 317 7.36 -23.13 -21.83
N HIS A 318 6.17 -22.83 -22.32
CA HIS A 318 5.30 -23.73 -23.03
C HIS A 318 5.29 -23.39 -24.53
N ASN A 319 5.57 -24.36 -25.40
CA ASN A 319 5.49 -24.12 -26.84
C ASN A 319 4.03 -24.09 -27.34
N GLN A 320 3.79 -23.37 -28.43
CA GLN A 320 2.44 -23.22 -29.00
C GLN A 320 1.79 -24.57 -29.43
N GLN A 321 2.58 -25.55 -29.86
CA GLN A 321 2.06 -26.87 -30.31
C GLN A 321 1.52 -27.65 -29.10
N GLN A 322 2.19 -27.63 -27.97
CA GLN A 322 1.73 -28.26 -26.73
C GLN A 322 0.42 -27.65 -26.23
N PHE A 323 0.27 -26.32 -26.34
CA PHE A 323 -0.98 -25.63 -25.99
C PHE A 323 -2.12 -25.95 -26.99
N ALA A 324 -1.82 -26.04 -28.28
CA ALA A 324 -2.83 -26.34 -29.31
C ALA A 324 -3.37 -27.76 -29.20
N GLN A 325 -2.54 -28.70 -28.72
CA GLN A 325 -2.92 -30.14 -28.58
C GLN A 325 -3.72 -30.40 -27.29
N SER A 326 -3.57 -29.61 -26.26
CA SER A 326 -4.31 -29.77 -25.02
C SER A 326 -5.60 -28.93 -25.04
N HIS A 327 -6.62 -29.38 -25.70
CA HIS A 327 -8.06 -29.03 -25.59
C HIS A 327 -8.44 -27.58 -25.12
N HIS A 328 -7.61 -26.58 -25.38
CA HIS A 328 -7.93 -25.19 -25.10
C HIS A 328 -8.53 -24.51 -26.32
N PRO A 329 -9.86 -24.50 -26.43
CA PRO A 329 -10.49 -23.90 -27.58
C PRO A 329 -10.32 -22.39 -27.51
N LYS A 330 -9.83 -21.83 -28.60
CA LYS A 330 -10.05 -20.42 -29.06
C LYS A 330 -10.03 -19.24 -28.04
N ASN A 331 -10.03 -19.48 -26.71
CA ASN A 331 -9.97 -18.38 -25.72
C ASN A 331 -8.51 -18.06 -25.40
N PRO A 332 -8.02 -16.83 -25.72
CA PRO A 332 -6.65 -16.44 -25.47
C PRO A 332 -6.32 -16.23 -23.99
N ASN A 333 -7.33 -16.22 -23.11
CA ASN A 333 -7.14 -15.96 -21.69
C ASN A 333 -6.87 -17.25 -20.90
N TYR A 334 -5.62 -17.70 -20.92
CA TYR A 334 -5.20 -18.90 -20.18
C TYR A 334 -5.24 -18.73 -18.67
N THR A 335 -5.17 -17.49 -18.15
CA THR A 335 -5.22 -17.23 -16.71
C THR A 335 -6.54 -17.71 -16.11
N ASN A 336 -7.66 -17.55 -16.82
CA ASN A 336 -8.97 -18.00 -16.34
C ASN A 336 -9.07 -19.52 -16.11
N TYR A 337 -8.20 -20.31 -16.76
CA TYR A 337 -8.22 -21.78 -16.66
C TYR A 337 -7.14 -22.32 -15.71
N HIS A 338 -5.97 -21.65 -15.67
CA HIS A 338 -4.81 -22.14 -14.94
C HIS A 338 -4.54 -21.39 -13.62
N MET A 339 -5.13 -20.21 -13.47
CA MET A 339 -5.01 -19.40 -12.26
C MET A 339 -6.38 -19.38 -11.57
N ARG A 340 -6.47 -19.97 -10.39
CA ARG A 340 -7.73 -20.01 -9.65
C ARG A 340 -8.04 -18.62 -9.09
N HIS A 341 -9.31 -18.19 -9.26
CA HIS A 341 -9.82 -17.06 -8.51
C HIS A 341 -10.02 -17.48 -7.07
N THR A 342 -9.31 -16.86 -6.15
CA THR A 342 -9.52 -17.03 -4.71
C THR A 342 -10.31 -15.86 -4.17
N ARG A 343 -11.16 -16.13 -3.19
CA ARG A 343 -11.84 -15.09 -2.43
C ARG A 343 -11.17 -14.98 -1.06
N THR A 344 -10.83 -13.77 -0.68
CA THR A 344 -10.58 -13.45 0.72
C THR A 344 -11.91 -13.12 1.40
N GLU A 345 -11.93 -13.04 2.72
CA GLU A 345 -13.17 -12.74 3.47
C GLU A 345 -13.82 -11.42 3.03
N ASN A 346 -13.02 -10.43 2.63
CA ASN A 346 -13.53 -9.08 2.33
C ASN A 346 -13.08 -8.54 0.96
N ILE A 347 -12.11 -9.13 0.31
CA ILE A 347 -11.58 -8.66 -0.96
C ILE A 347 -11.49 -9.83 -1.94
N PRO A 348 -12.28 -9.85 -3.02
CA PRO A 348 -12.10 -10.83 -4.09
C PRO A 348 -10.70 -10.69 -4.65
N HIS A 349 -9.87 -11.71 -4.47
CA HIS A 349 -8.52 -11.76 -4.99
C HIS A 349 -8.49 -12.59 -6.26
N VAL A 350 -7.86 -12.06 -7.30
CA VAL A 350 -7.64 -12.73 -8.58
C VAL A 350 -6.13 -12.91 -8.75
N THR A 351 -5.70 -14.13 -8.73
CA THR A 351 -4.29 -14.50 -8.98
C THR A 351 -4.07 -14.90 -10.43
#